data_6dafe40153cb34bc15492d5a84526941
#
_entry.id   6dafe40153cb34bc15492d5a84526941
#
_cell.length_a   1.000
_cell.length_b   1.000
_cell.length_c   1.000
_cell.angle_alpha   90.00
_cell.angle_beta   90.00
_cell.angle_gamma   90.00
#
_symmetry.space_group_name_H-M   'P 1'
#
loop_
_entity.id
_entity.type
_entity.pdbx_description
1 polymer ?
#
loop_
_entity_poly.entity_id
_entity_poly.type
_entity_poly.pdbx_seq_one_letter_code
_entity_poly.pdbx_strand_id
1 'polypeptide(L)'
;MTALEDRVYDVVISGASIAGSAAAILLARRGVRVALLERRSDPAAHKVLCTHYLQPCSYPVLEELGLIPALEAAGAVRNEARWYTRWGWIEPKAAPSGPELPYSYNIRRSTLDPLIRSHAAKTPGVDLLTGHSVTGLLQEAGRTVGARVSGPDGEVELRARLVVGADGKDSPVARFAGIETRTYDNERFSYFAHFRNLPLRDGITHSWFLEPDVAYAMPNDDGVTVVAVIPGKDRLPAFRANLEGAYTEFVRALPGGPDIDAAERITKITGTLNYPLHSRRPGAPGVALIGDAALTGDPLWGVGCGWALQSAQWLAEATATAATGRGDLDQALTAYIRRHRRGLGGHQHLAVDYAKGRPFNPFERLMFSAAARDEAMARHMHLFASRLIGPLRFLNPVALAQASVVNLRHRGPRAAPPAHLPRPTPATTATGPAPHPRTATLPATSQNERLTP
;
A
#
# COMPACT_ATOMS: atom_id res chain seq x y z
N MET A 1 15.34 -36.33 -2.10
CA MET A 1 15.01 -34.99 -1.52
C MET A 1 14.74 -35.21 -0.05
N THR A 2 15.41 -34.50 0.84
CA THR A 2 15.10 -34.52 2.29
C THR A 2 13.65 -34.07 2.49
N ALA A 3 12.88 -34.76 3.31
CA ALA A 3 11.52 -34.36 3.62
C ALA A 3 11.51 -32.92 4.20
N LEU A 4 10.45 -32.17 4.00
CA LEU A 4 10.37 -30.77 4.46
C LEU A 4 10.54 -30.67 5.98
N GLU A 5 10.07 -31.67 6.71
CA GLU A 5 10.16 -31.81 8.17
C GLU A 5 11.60 -31.97 8.69
N ASP A 6 12.50 -32.52 7.86
CA ASP A 6 13.91 -32.72 8.24
C ASP A 6 14.76 -31.47 8.05
N ARG A 7 14.20 -30.41 7.45
CA ARG A 7 14.91 -29.15 7.22
C ARG A 7 14.87 -28.25 8.44
N VAL A 8 16.01 -27.70 8.77
CA VAL A 8 16.15 -26.78 9.91
C VAL A 8 16.14 -25.34 9.39
N TYR A 9 15.20 -24.54 9.87
CA TYR A 9 15.10 -23.14 9.55
C TYR A 9 15.34 -22.27 10.79
N ASP A 10 15.91 -21.12 10.59
CA ASP A 10 16.04 -20.10 11.65
C ASP A 10 14.80 -19.20 11.69
N VAL A 11 14.23 -18.95 10.50
CA VAL A 11 13.05 -18.08 10.31
C VAL A 11 12.06 -18.71 9.34
N VAL A 12 10.77 -18.67 9.69
CA VAL A 12 9.63 -18.98 8.80
C VAL A 12 8.90 -17.68 8.47
N ILE A 13 8.72 -17.37 7.18
CA ILE A 13 8.04 -16.17 6.71
C ILE A 13 6.73 -16.57 6.01
N SER A 14 5.59 -16.09 6.47
CA SER A 14 4.28 -16.27 5.84
C SER A 14 3.99 -15.13 4.87
N GLY A 15 3.95 -15.44 3.56
CA GLY A 15 3.67 -14.51 2.47
C GLY A 15 4.91 -14.07 1.69
N ALA A 16 4.95 -14.38 0.39
CA ALA A 16 6.08 -14.10 -0.53
C ALA A 16 5.76 -12.97 -1.51
N SER A 17 5.11 -11.90 -1.05
CA SER A 17 4.99 -10.63 -1.76
C SER A 17 6.13 -9.69 -1.35
N ILE A 18 6.01 -8.38 -1.58
CA ILE A 18 7.10 -7.41 -1.38
C ILE A 18 7.76 -7.53 -0.01
N ALA A 19 6.98 -7.51 1.08
CA ALA A 19 7.54 -7.52 2.44
C ALA A 19 8.28 -8.82 2.76
N GLY A 20 7.63 -9.96 2.52
CA GLY A 20 8.22 -11.26 2.85
C GLY A 20 9.41 -11.63 1.99
N SER A 21 9.35 -11.37 0.68
CA SER A 21 10.48 -11.60 -0.23
C SER A 21 11.67 -10.71 0.13
N ALA A 22 11.43 -9.43 0.42
CA ALA A 22 12.50 -8.53 0.85
C ALA A 22 13.13 -8.98 2.18
N ALA A 23 12.31 -9.36 3.18
CA ALA A 23 12.81 -9.86 4.46
C ALA A 23 13.61 -11.16 4.28
N ALA A 24 13.15 -12.09 3.43
CA ALA A 24 13.85 -13.34 3.15
C ALA A 24 15.24 -13.10 2.55
N ILE A 25 15.34 -12.24 1.54
CA ILE A 25 16.61 -11.87 0.91
C ILE A 25 17.56 -11.25 1.94
N LEU A 26 17.08 -10.25 2.69
CA LEU A 26 17.92 -9.50 3.64
C LEU A 26 18.39 -10.36 4.80
N LEU A 27 17.55 -11.25 5.32
CA LEU A 27 17.89 -12.20 6.38
C LEU A 27 18.90 -13.25 5.86
N ALA A 28 18.63 -13.85 4.70
CA ALA A 28 19.50 -14.88 4.14
C ALA A 28 20.91 -14.36 3.82
N ARG A 29 21.03 -13.13 3.29
CA ARG A 29 22.34 -12.47 3.08
C ARG A 29 23.11 -12.23 4.38
N ARG A 30 22.42 -12.28 5.54
CA ARG A 30 23.02 -12.21 6.89
C ARG A 30 23.23 -13.58 7.53
N GLY A 31 23.14 -14.65 6.71
CA GLY A 31 23.41 -16.03 7.13
C GLY A 31 22.25 -16.73 7.84
N VAL A 32 21.03 -16.21 7.75
CA VAL A 32 19.81 -16.81 8.30
C VAL A 32 19.21 -17.79 7.29
N ARG A 33 18.82 -19.00 7.72
CA ARG A 33 18.09 -19.98 6.88
C ARG A 33 16.60 -19.69 6.96
N VAL A 34 16.00 -19.43 5.81
CA VAL A 34 14.62 -18.91 5.70
C VAL A 34 13.73 -19.87 4.93
N ALA A 35 12.62 -20.30 5.52
CA ALA A 35 11.47 -20.85 4.80
C ALA A 35 10.54 -19.68 4.43
N LEU A 36 10.40 -19.39 3.14
CA LEU A 36 9.50 -18.36 2.61
C LEU A 36 8.26 -19.03 2.02
N LEU A 37 7.11 -18.84 2.65
CA LEU A 37 5.86 -19.49 2.29
C LEU A 37 4.99 -18.58 1.43
N GLU A 38 4.41 -19.11 0.35
CA GLU A 38 3.38 -18.44 -0.45
C GLU A 38 2.21 -19.41 -0.65
N ARG A 39 1.01 -18.98 -0.23
CA ARG A 39 -0.19 -19.81 -0.31
C ARG A 39 -0.63 -20.17 -1.73
N ARG A 40 -0.33 -19.30 -2.70
CA ARG A 40 -0.64 -19.53 -4.11
C ARG A 40 0.49 -20.30 -4.77
N SER A 41 0.14 -21.32 -5.53
CA SER A 41 1.10 -22.12 -6.30
C SER A 41 1.54 -21.44 -7.60
N ASP A 42 0.71 -20.53 -8.13
CA ASP A 42 0.99 -19.79 -9.35
C ASP A 42 2.19 -18.83 -9.15
N PRO A 43 3.30 -19.00 -9.89
CA PRO A 43 4.46 -18.11 -9.80
C PRO A 43 4.17 -16.68 -10.26
N ALA A 44 3.15 -16.46 -11.11
CA ALA A 44 2.70 -15.15 -11.55
C ALA A 44 1.72 -14.47 -10.56
N ALA A 45 1.38 -15.14 -9.46
CA ALA A 45 0.46 -14.61 -8.46
C ALA A 45 0.95 -13.25 -7.91
N HIS A 46 0.07 -12.26 -7.89
CA HIS A 46 0.38 -10.89 -7.46
C HIS A 46 -0.79 -10.24 -6.71
N LYS A 47 -0.54 -9.12 -6.06
CA LYS A 47 -1.58 -8.31 -5.40
C LYS A 47 -2.30 -7.46 -6.47
N VAL A 48 -3.60 -7.66 -6.65
CA VAL A 48 -4.40 -6.95 -7.66
C VAL A 48 -4.65 -5.50 -7.27
N LEU A 49 -5.09 -5.26 -6.03
CA LEU A 49 -5.43 -3.90 -5.56
C LEU A 49 -4.17 -3.17 -5.08
N CYS A 50 -3.61 -2.30 -5.92
CA CYS A 50 -2.44 -1.50 -5.62
C CYS A 50 -2.36 -0.28 -6.54
N THR A 51 -1.79 0.82 -6.07
CA THR A 51 -1.46 2.00 -6.87
C THR A 51 -0.11 1.87 -7.60
N HIS A 52 0.59 0.75 -7.43
CA HIS A 52 1.84 0.41 -8.15
C HIS A 52 3.01 1.38 -7.93
N TYR A 53 3.02 2.11 -6.82
CA TYR A 53 3.98 3.17 -6.53
C TYR A 53 5.00 2.74 -5.46
N LEU A 54 6.28 2.82 -5.80
CA LEU A 54 7.42 2.63 -4.91
C LEU A 54 7.98 4.01 -4.56
N GLN A 55 7.69 4.49 -3.36
CA GLN A 55 8.11 5.83 -2.92
C GLN A 55 9.65 5.98 -2.86
N PRO A 56 10.18 7.22 -2.94
CA PRO A 56 11.60 7.49 -2.83
C PRO A 56 12.27 6.90 -1.57
N CYS A 57 11.56 6.82 -0.43
CA CYS A 57 12.06 6.16 0.78
C CYS A 57 12.35 4.66 0.62
N SER A 58 11.86 4.04 -0.45
CA SER A 58 12.13 2.64 -0.79
C SER A 58 13.47 2.43 -1.49
N TYR A 59 14.01 3.48 -2.11
CA TYR A 59 15.19 3.38 -2.96
C TYR A 59 16.39 2.73 -2.26
N PRO A 60 16.80 3.14 -1.05
CA PRO A 60 17.93 2.51 -0.36
C PRO A 60 17.72 1.01 -0.10
N VAL A 61 16.47 0.60 0.16
CA VAL A 61 16.15 -0.82 0.38
C VAL A 61 16.21 -1.60 -0.92
N LEU A 62 15.69 -1.04 -2.03
CA LEU A 62 15.77 -1.65 -3.36
C LEU A 62 17.22 -1.81 -3.82
N GLU A 63 18.07 -0.84 -3.50
CA GLU A 63 19.51 -0.88 -3.76
C GLU A 63 20.20 -1.97 -2.94
N GLU A 64 19.94 -2.05 -1.63
CA GLU A 64 20.46 -3.13 -0.75
C GLU A 64 19.99 -4.51 -1.22
N LEU A 65 18.77 -4.63 -1.73
CA LEU A 65 18.25 -5.85 -2.34
C LEU A 65 18.90 -6.18 -3.70
N GLY A 66 19.61 -5.25 -4.32
CA GLY A 66 20.16 -5.41 -5.68
C GLY A 66 19.08 -5.48 -6.76
N LEU A 67 17.91 -4.89 -6.51
CA LEU A 67 16.75 -4.99 -7.41
C LEU A 67 16.70 -3.87 -8.46
N ILE A 68 17.43 -2.78 -8.29
CA ILE A 68 17.36 -1.62 -9.19
C ILE A 68 17.57 -2.01 -10.66
N PRO A 69 18.65 -2.74 -11.05
CA PRO A 69 18.84 -3.13 -12.45
C PRO A 69 17.72 -4.01 -12.99
N ALA A 70 17.17 -4.91 -12.16
CA ALA A 70 16.10 -5.80 -12.58
C ALA A 70 14.75 -5.06 -12.74
N LEU A 71 14.47 -4.08 -11.90
CA LEU A 71 13.29 -3.21 -12.03
C LEU A 71 13.35 -2.39 -13.31
N GLU A 72 14.49 -1.79 -13.61
CA GLU A 72 14.68 -0.98 -14.81
C GLU A 72 14.64 -1.84 -16.09
N ALA A 73 15.24 -3.03 -16.06
CA ALA A 73 15.14 -3.99 -17.16
C ALA A 73 13.70 -4.50 -17.38
N ALA A 74 12.88 -4.54 -16.33
CA ALA A 74 11.46 -4.88 -16.42
C ALA A 74 10.57 -3.68 -16.83
N GLY A 75 11.15 -2.53 -17.15
CA GLY A 75 10.44 -1.35 -17.61
C GLY A 75 9.84 -0.49 -16.49
N ALA A 76 10.31 -0.63 -15.25
CA ALA A 76 9.90 0.26 -14.17
C ALA A 76 10.15 1.72 -14.55
N VAL A 77 9.15 2.57 -14.41
CA VAL A 77 9.25 3.98 -14.76
C VAL A 77 9.84 4.75 -13.58
N ARG A 78 11.02 5.37 -13.76
CA ARG A 78 11.53 6.37 -12.83
C ARG A 78 10.56 7.54 -12.82
N ASN A 79 10.18 7.98 -11.65
CA ASN A 79 9.04 8.84 -11.55
C ASN A 79 9.18 9.89 -10.46
N GLU A 80 8.59 11.04 -10.74
CA GLU A 80 8.30 12.11 -9.79
C GLU A 80 6.79 12.26 -9.69
N ALA A 81 6.31 12.86 -8.61
CA ALA A 81 4.89 13.13 -8.42
C ALA A 81 4.64 14.64 -8.35
N ARG A 82 3.60 15.09 -9.06
CA ARG A 82 3.04 16.43 -8.93
C ARG A 82 1.67 16.33 -8.27
N TRP A 83 1.34 17.35 -7.48
CA TRP A 83 0.09 17.35 -6.73
C TRP A 83 -0.73 18.59 -7.08
N TYR A 84 -1.95 18.35 -7.58
CA TYR A 84 -2.93 19.41 -7.74
C TYR A 84 -3.70 19.63 -6.43
N THR A 85 -3.88 20.88 -6.05
CA THR A 85 -4.66 21.30 -4.89
C THR A 85 -5.55 22.48 -5.27
N ARG A 86 -6.46 22.89 -4.40
CA ARG A 86 -7.23 24.13 -4.59
C ARG A 86 -6.39 25.40 -4.78
N TRP A 87 -5.10 25.37 -4.48
CA TRP A 87 -4.16 26.51 -4.68
C TRP A 87 -3.32 26.38 -5.95
N GLY A 88 -3.54 25.35 -6.73
CA GLY A 88 -2.80 25.02 -7.94
C GLY A 88 -1.89 23.80 -7.79
N TRP A 89 -0.98 23.63 -8.75
CA TRP A 89 -0.01 22.55 -8.78
C TRP A 89 1.15 22.80 -7.82
N ILE A 90 1.56 21.77 -7.11
CA ILE A 90 2.80 21.68 -6.36
C ILE A 90 3.78 20.91 -7.23
N GLU A 91 4.78 21.61 -7.78
CA GLU A 91 5.73 21.08 -8.74
C GLU A 91 7.16 21.44 -8.27
N PRO A 92 7.79 20.62 -7.42
CA PRO A 92 9.15 20.90 -6.98
C PRO A 92 10.10 20.78 -8.18
N LYS A 93 10.82 21.84 -8.49
CA LYS A 93 11.84 21.83 -9.54
C LYS A 93 13.12 21.18 -9.01
N ALA A 94 13.92 20.61 -9.92
CA ALA A 94 15.26 20.14 -9.57
C ALA A 94 16.08 21.31 -9.01
N ALA A 95 16.88 21.06 -7.96
CA ALA A 95 17.78 22.09 -7.46
C ALA A 95 18.87 22.36 -8.50
N PRO A 96 19.18 23.65 -8.79
CA PRO A 96 20.26 24.00 -9.72
C PRO A 96 21.65 23.50 -9.26
N SER A 97 21.79 23.25 -7.95
CA SER A 97 23.00 22.70 -7.32
C SER A 97 22.61 22.01 -6.02
N GLY A 98 22.79 20.72 -5.94
CA GLY A 98 22.51 19.92 -4.75
C GLY A 98 22.38 18.43 -5.08
N PRO A 99 22.41 17.55 -4.07
CA PRO A 99 22.19 16.11 -4.31
C PRO A 99 20.82 15.92 -4.95
N GLU A 100 20.79 15.11 -6.00
CA GLU A 100 19.56 14.68 -6.64
C GLU A 100 18.69 13.97 -5.58
N LEU A 101 17.42 14.37 -5.47
CA LEU A 101 16.50 13.69 -4.56
C LEU A 101 16.26 12.27 -5.11
N PRO A 102 16.23 11.26 -4.25
CA PRO A 102 15.90 9.92 -4.71
C PRO A 102 14.52 9.93 -5.37
N TYR A 103 14.44 9.35 -6.54
CA TYR A 103 13.20 9.22 -7.30
C TYR A 103 12.39 8.01 -6.83
N SER A 104 11.13 7.98 -7.21
CA SER A 104 10.23 6.84 -7.07
C SER A 104 10.30 5.94 -8.30
N TYR A 105 9.74 4.74 -8.16
CA TYR A 105 9.44 3.87 -9.30
C TYR A 105 7.94 3.58 -9.38
N ASN A 106 7.42 3.56 -10.59
CA ASN A 106 6.12 2.96 -10.87
C ASN A 106 6.36 1.64 -11.62
N ILE A 107 5.77 0.57 -11.11
CA ILE A 107 5.82 -0.75 -11.72
C ILE A 107 4.60 -1.56 -11.27
N ARG A 108 3.90 -2.19 -12.21
CA ARG A 108 2.73 -2.99 -11.88
C ARG A 108 3.08 -4.16 -10.98
N ARG A 109 2.17 -4.51 -10.08
CA ARG A 109 2.35 -5.64 -9.16
C ARG A 109 2.42 -6.98 -9.90
N SER A 110 1.79 -7.08 -11.07
CA SER A 110 1.92 -8.24 -11.97
C SER A 110 3.35 -8.48 -12.43
N THR A 111 4.17 -7.42 -12.50
CA THR A 111 5.59 -7.48 -12.84
C THR A 111 6.46 -7.56 -11.58
N LEU A 112 6.20 -6.71 -10.59
CA LEU A 112 7.02 -6.57 -9.38
C LEU A 112 6.97 -7.82 -8.46
N ASP A 113 5.78 -8.37 -8.19
CA ASP A 113 5.64 -9.47 -7.23
C ASP A 113 6.34 -10.76 -7.71
N PRO A 114 6.18 -11.20 -8.97
CA PRO A 114 6.96 -12.31 -9.50
C PRO A 114 8.47 -12.04 -9.54
N LEU A 115 8.87 -10.81 -9.88
CA LEU A 115 10.27 -10.42 -9.96
C LEU A 115 10.97 -10.54 -8.60
N ILE A 116 10.43 -9.91 -7.56
CA ILE A 116 11.04 -9.95 -6.21
C ILE A 116 10.98 -11.36 -5.61
N ARG A 117 9.91 -12.12 -5.85
CA ARG A 117 9.77 -13.51 -5.42
C ARG A 117 10.81 -14.40 -6.10
N SER A 118 11.01 -14.26 -7.40
CA SER A 118 12.07 -14.97 -8.14
C SER A 118 13.46 -14.62 -7.62
N HIS A 119 13.68 -13.35 -7.26
CA HIS A 119 14.95 -12.91 -6.69
C HIS A 119 15.18 -13.55 -5.30
N ALA A 120 14.13 -13.63 -4.47
CA ALA A 120 14.19 -14.32 -3.18
C ALA A 120 14.49 -15.81 -3.35
N ALA A 121 13.82 -16.50 -4.28
CA ALA A 121 14.03 -17.92 -4.56
C ALA A 121 15.46 -18.25 -5.02
N LYS A 122 16.14 -17.30 -5.66
CA LYS A 122 17.54 -17.45 -6.11
C LYS A 122 18.57 -17.06 -5.04
N THR A 123 18.12 -16.51 -3.90
CA THR A 123 19.02 -16.08 -2.84
C THR A 123 19.45 -17.31 -2.01
N PRO A 124 20.76 -17.63 -1.91
CA PRO A 124 21.22 -18.74 -1.07
C PRO A 124 20.74 -18.59 0.38
N GLY A 125 20.19 -19.68 0.95
CA GLY A 125 19.61 -19.69 2.29
C GLY A 125 18.12 -19.39 2.33
N VAL A 126 17.44 -19.16 1.20
CA VAL A 126 15.99 -19.04 1.08
C VAL A 126 15.41 -20.28 0.40
N ASP A 127 14.52 -20.98 1.07
CA ASP A 127 13.67 -22.01 0.48
C ASP A 127 12.27 -21.42 0.23
N LEU A 128 11.93 -21.15 -1.03
CA LEU A 128 10.59 -20.70 -1.41
C LEU A 128 9.65 -21.89 -1.54
N LEU A 129 8.59 -21.91 -0.74
CA LEU A 129 7.58 -22.95 -0.68
C LEU A 129 6.24 -22.37 -1.17
N THR A 130 5.92 -22.57 -2.44
CA THR A 130 4.63 -22.17 -3.04
C THR A 130 3.54 -23.22 -2.76
N GLY A 131 2.27 -22.80 -2.71
CA GLY A 131 1.16 -23.67 -2.30
C GLY A 131 1.14 -23.96 -0.81
N HIS A 132 1.92 -23.23 0.02
CA HIS A 132 2.05 -23.47 1.45
C HIS A 132 1.47 -22.31 2.27
N SER A 133 0.72 -22.61 3.32
CA SER A 133 0.05 -21.65 4.20
C SER A 133 0.29 -21.96 5.67
N VAL A 134 0.53 -20.97 6.48
CA VAL A 134 0.55 -21.11 7.94
C VAL A 134 -0.89 -21.34 8.44
N THR A 135 -1.11 -22.45 9.15
CA THR A 135 -2.40 -22.85 9.75
C THR A 135 -2.42 -22.68 11.25
N GLY A 136 -1.25 -22.52 11.89
CA GLY A 136 -1.11 -22.31 13.33
C GLY A 136 0.31 -21.96 13.72
N LEU A 137 0.51 -21.60 14.99
CA LEU A 137 1.82 -21.37 15.58
C LEU A 137 2.15 -22.47 16.59
N LEU A 138 3.41 -22.90 16.60
CA LEU A 138 3.95 -23.78 17.64
C LEU A 138 4.35 -22.94 18.84
N GLN A 139 3.84 -23.30 20.02
CA GLN A 139 4.05 -22.53 21.27
C GLN A 139 4.77 -23.39 22.30
N GLU A 140 5.81 -22.83 22.92
CA GLU A 140 6.50 -23.41 24.07
C GLU A 140 6.76 -22.32 25.11
N ALA A 141 6.36 -22.51 26.33
CA ALA A 141 6.54 -21.58 27.46
C ALA A 141 6.13 -20.12 27.11
N GLY A 142 5.02 -19.94 26.40
CA GLY A 142 4.51 -18.62 26.01
C GLY A 142 5.27 -17.94 24.84
N ARG A 143 6.16 -18.66 24.18
CA ARG A 143 6.93 -18.23 23.02
C ARG A 143 6.56 -19.04 21.79
N THR A 144 6.49 -18.37 20.64
CA THR A 144 6.41 -19.06 19.35
C THR A 144 7.78 -19.65 18.99
N VAL A 145 7.78 -20.95 18.64
CA VAL A 145 8.98 -21.74 18.28
C VAL A 145 8.86 -22.39 16.90
N GLY A 146 7.89 -21.94 16.10
CA GLY A 146 7.66 -22.46 14.76
C GLY A 146 6.22 -22.24 14.30
N ALA A 147 5.88 -22.85 13.19
CA ALA A 147 4.55 -22.79 12.59
C ALA A 147 4.07 -24.15 12.09
N ARG A 148 2.76 -24.42 12.19
CA ARG A 148 2.10 -25.45 11.39
C ARG A 148 1.84 -24.90 10.00
N VAL A 149 2.13 -25.70 9.00
CA VAL A 149 2.09 -25.31 7.60
C VAL A 149 1.35 -26.39 6.82
N SER A 150 0.27 -26.00 6.14
CA SER A 150 -0.43 -26.86 5.18
C SER A 150 0.18 -26.64 3.80
N GLY A 151 0.47 -27.72 3.10
CA GLY A 151 1.01 -27.73 1.73
C GLY A 151 0.37 -28.83 0.87
N PRO A 152 0.86 -29.02 -0.36
CA PRO A 152 0.33 -30.04 -1.29
C PRO A 152 0.39 -31.47 -0.74
N ASP A 153 1.42 -31.77 0.07
CA ASP A 153 1.67 -33.10 0.62
C ASP A 153 1.08 -33.32 2.03
N GLY A 154 0.30 -32.35 2.53
CA GLY A 154 -0.32 -32.40 3.84
C GLY A 154 0.12 -31.27 4.79
N GLU A 155 -0.12 -31.48 6.08
CA GLU A 155 0.27 -30.55 7.14
C GLU A 155 1.61 -30.99 7.76
N VAL A 156 2.54 -30.04 7.94
CA VAL A 156 3.85 -30.26 8.54
C VAL A 156 4.14 -29.20 9.61
N GLU A 157 5.00 -29.53 10.58
CA GLU A 157 5.49 -28.59 11.59
C GLU A 157 6.89 -28.10 11.20
N LEU A 158 7.03 -26.80 10.96
CA LEU A 158 8.32 -26.15 10.73
C LEU A 158 8.77 -25.44 12.01
N ARG A 159 9.79 -25.98 12.66
CA ARG A 159 10.41 -25.32 13.79
C ARG A 159 11.31 -24.19 13.35
N ALA A 160 11.22 -23.04 14.03
CA ALA A 160 12.06 -21.88 13.79
C ALA A 160 12.10 -20.98 15.03
N ARG A 161 13.17 -20.24 15.20
CA ARG A 161 13.34 -19.28 16.29
C ARG A 161 12.44 -18.05 16.15
N LEU A 162 12.10 -17.69 14.89
CA LEU A 162 11.26 -16.53 14.57
C LEU A 162 10.25 -16.89 13.47
N VAL A 163 8.99 -16.57 13.69
CA VAL A 163 7.94 -16.58 12.65
C VAL A 163 7.60 -15.16 12.25
N VAL A 164 7.61 -14.88 10.95
CA VAL A 164 7.32 -13.54 10.40
C VAL A 164 6.01 -13.57 9.64
N GLY A 165 5.04 -12.76 10.07
CA GLY A 165 3.82 -12.48 9.32
C GLY A 165 4.07 -11.37 8.30
N ALA A 166 4.08 -11.74 7.01
CA ALA A 166 4.09 -10.87 5.83
C ALA A 166 2.86 -11.11 4.95
N ASP A 167 1.81 -11.62 5.55
CA ASP A 167 0.62 -12.27 4.98
C ASP A 167 -0.56 -11.31 4.77
N GLY A 168 -0.28 -10.00 4.77
CA GLY A 168 -1.20 -8.95 4.38
C GLY A 168 -2.13 -8.47 5.49
N LYS A 169 -3.12 -7.65 5.12
CA LYS A 169 -3.96 -6.90 6.08
C LYS A 169 -4.75 -7.81 7.03
N ASP A 170 -5.17 -8.98 6.58
CA ASP A 170 -5.98 -9.94 7.35
C ASP A 170 -5.11 -11.02 8.04
N SER A 171 -3.86 -10.73 8.28
CA SER A 171 -2.79 -11.60 8.77
C SER A 171 -3.25 -12.77 9.68
N PRO A 172 -3.21 -14.03 9.19
CA PRO A 172 -3.39 -15.22 10.02
C PRO A 172 -2.35 -15.30 11.14
N VAL A 173 -1.08 -14.99 10.85
CA VAL A 173 0.00 -15.03 11.85
C VAL A 173 -0.29 -14.07 13.02
N ALA A 174 -0.76 -12.84 12.74
CA ALA A 174 -1.16 -11.91 13.80
C ALA A 174 -2.27 -12.48 14.68
N ARG A 175 -3.28 -13.12 14.07
CA ARG A 175 -4.40 -13.75 14.78
C ARG A 175 -3.94 -14.95 15.62
N PHE A 176 -3.10 -15.81 15.07
CA PHE A 176 -2.58 -16.97 15.81
C PHE A 176 -1.67 -16.57 16.96
N ALA A 177 -0.94 -15.44 16.82
CA ALA A 177 -0.12 -14.88 17.88
C ALA A 177 -0.92 -14.09 18.93
N GLY A 178 -2.24 -14.00 18.81
CA GLY A 178 -3.07 -13.21 19.74
C GLY A 178 -2.80 -11.71 19.69
N ILE A 179 -2.23 -11.18 18.59
CA ILE A 179 -1.91 -9.76 18.47
C ILE A 179 -3.17 -8.97 18.13
N GLU A 180 -3.55 -8.07 19.05
CA GLU A 180 -4.71 -7.19 18.89
C GLU A 180 -4.60 -6.33 17.62
N THR A 181 -5.71 -6.21 16.89
CA THR A 181 -5.86 -5.32 15.74
C THR A 181 -6.71 -4.11 16.10
N ARG A 182 -6.11 -2.92 16.05
CA ARG A 182 -6.87 -1.68 16.06
C ARG A 182 -7.29 -1.34 14.64
N THR A 183 -8.58 -1.14 14.45
CA THR A 183 -9.18 -0.85 13.16
C THR A 183 -9.71 0.59 13.14
N TYR A 184 -9.43 1.30 12.06
CA TYR A 184 -9.91 2.66 11.81
C TYR A 184 -10.68 2.67 10.49
N ASP A 185 -11.84 3.32 10.49
CA ASP A 185 -12.66 3.44 9.29
C ASP A 185 -12.02 4.38 8.26
N ASN A 186 -12.28 4.08 6.99
CA ASN A 186 -11.93 4.94 5.88
C ASN A 186 -13.22 5.41 5.20
N GLU A 187 -13.44 6.72 5.20
CA GLU A 187 -14.63 7.37 4.63
C GLU A 187 -14.50 7.60 3.11
N ARG A 188 -13.59 6.84 2.48
CA ARG A 188 -13.41 6.79 1.03
C ARG A 188 -13.56 5.36 0.52
N PHE A 189 -13.77 5.26 -0.76
CA PHE A 189 -13.63 4.02 -1.54
C PHE A 189 -12.69 4.28 -2.70
N SER A 190 -12.30 3.25 -3.43
CA SER A 190 -11.39 3.44 -4.57
C SER A 190 -11.77 2.54 -5.72
N TYR A 191 -11.60 3.09 -6.94
CA TYR A 191 -11.61 2.34 -8.18
C TYR A 191 -10.43 2.74 -9.04
N PHE A 192 -9.91 1.80 -9.83
CA PHE A 192 -8.85 2.05 -10.79
C PHE A 192 -9.00 1.17 -12.02
N ALA A 193 -8.41 1.63 -13.12
CA ALA A 193 -8.27 0.89 -14.35
C ALA A 193 -6.93 1.23 -15.01
N HIS A 194 -6.53 0.37 -15.94
CA HIS A 194 -5.30 0.51 -16.71
C HIS A 194 -5.63 0.92 -18.13
N PHE A 195 -4.82 1.82 -18.66
CA PHE A 195 -5.02 2.42 -19.99
C PHE A 195 -3.73 2.34 -20.80
N ARG A 196 -3.84 2.15 -22.11
CA ARG A 196 -2.83 2.43 -23.12
C ARG A 196 -3.15 3.74 -23.83
N ASN A 197 -2.15 4.31 -24.48
CA ASN A 197 -2.31 5.56 -25.23
C ASN A 197 -2.89 6.71 -24.39
N LEU A 198 -2.54 6.75 -23.13
CA LEU A 198 -2.90 7.82 -22.19
C LEU A 198 -1.64 8.56 -21.73
N PRO A 199 -1.11 9.47 -22.57
CA PRO A 199 0.08 10.23 -22.20
C PRO A 199 -0.26 11.19 -21.04
N LEU A 200 0.64 11.26 -20.07
CA LEU A 200 0.59 12.25 -19.02
C LEU A 200 1.54 13.40 -19.34
N ARG A 201 1.18 14.60 -18.92
CA ARG A 201 2.07 15.76 -19.02
C ARG A 201 3.41 15.43 -18.37
N ASP A 202 4.50 15.66 -19.10
CA ASP A 202 5.89 15.41 -18.71
C ASP A 202 6.21 13.93 -18.34
N GLY A 203 5.30 12.97 -18.64
CA GLY A 203 5.52 11.54 -18.40
C GLY A 203 5.60 11.14 -16.93
N ILE A 204 5.09 11.97 -15.99
CA ILE A 204 5.20 11.75 -14.55
C ILE A 204 3.83 11.53 -13.90
N THR A 205 3.83 11.08 -12.64
CA THR A 205 2.60 10.89 -11.86
C THR A 205 1.93 12.22 -11.53
N HIS A 206 0.65 12.29 -11.82
CA HIS A 206 -0.24 13.35 -11.35
C HIS A 206 -1.15 12.85 -10.24
N SER A 207 -1.30 13.64 -9.20
CA SER A 207 -2.19 13.37 -8.07
C SER A 207 -3.06 14.58 -7.81
N TRP A 208 -4.35 14.37 -7.58
CA TRP A 208 -5.32 15.45 -7.30
C TRP A 208 -5.86 15.30 -5.89
N PHE A 209 -5.63 16.30 -5.06
CA PHE A 209 -6.20 16.44 -3.72
C PHE A 209 -7.35 17.43 -3.75
N LEU A 210 -8.57 16.93 -3.91
CA LEU A 210 -9.78 17.72 -4.16
C LEU A 210 -10.68 17.91 -2.92
N GLU A 211 -10.24 17.37 -1.77
CA GLU A 211 -10.84 17.51 -0.44
C GLU A 211 -12.37 17.26 -0.37
N PRO A 212 -12.87 16.06 -0.07
CA PRO A 212 -12.08 14.91 0.42
C PRO A 212 -11.64 13.94 -0.67
N ASP A 213 -12.04 14.15 -1.92
CA ASP A 213 -11.76 13.28 -3.05
C ASP A 213 -10.29 13.33 -3.42
N VAL A 214 -9.76 12.23 -3.93
CA VAL A 214 -8.39 12.12 -4.44
C VAL A 214 -8.40 11.32 -5.74
N ALA A 215 -7.48 11.64 -6.65
CA ALA A 215 -7.25 10.85 -7.86
C ALA A 215 -5.77 10.77 -8.19
N TYR A 216 -5.40 9.76 -8.99
CA TYR A 216 -4.05 9.59 -9.54
C TYR A 216 -4.11 9.18 -10.99
N ALA A 217 -3.13 9.66 -11.75
CA ALA A 217 -2.75 9.10 -13.03
C ALA A 217 -1.25 8.81 -12.98
N MET A 218 -0.84 7.55 -13.21
CA MET A 218 0.52 7.08 -13.00
C MET A 218 1.01 6.28 -14.20
N PRO A 219 2.10 6.72 -14.88
CA PRO A 219 2.74 5.91 -15.90
C PRO A 219 3.39 4.70 -15.23
N ASN A 220 3.32 3.54 -15.87
CA ASN A 220 3.86 2.27 -15.41
C ASN A 220 4.62 1.55 -16.52
N ASP A 221 5.16 0.38 -16.20
CA ASP A 221 5.81 -0.51 -17.15
C ASP A 221 4.89 -0.86 -18.34
N ASP A 222 5.51 -1.22 -19.47
CA ASP A 222 4.81 -1.63 -20.70
C ASP A 222 3.90 -0.54 -21.32
N GLY A 223 4.24 0.75 -21.10
CA GLY A 223 3.46 1.88 -21.64
C GLY A 223 2.03 2.00 -21.06
N VAL A 224 1.77 1.37 -19.91
CA VAL A 224 0.47 1.40 -19.26
C VAL A 224 0.37 2.57 -18.29
N THR A 225 -0.70 3.34 -18.37
CA THR A 225 -1.05 4.34 -17.36
C THR A 225 -2.17 3.81 -16.47
N VAL A 226 -1.94 3.85 -15.16
CA VAL A 226 -2.96 3.52 -14.15
C VAL A 226 -3.68 4.80 -13.74
N VAL A 227 -5.00 4.82 -13.84
CA VAL A 227 -5.83 5.91 -13.32
C VAL A 227 -6.63 5.37 -12.14
N ALA A 228 -6.51 6.03 -10.99
CA ALA A 228 -7.23 5.68 -9.78
C ALA A 228 -8.05 6.87 -9.28
N VAL A 229 -9.29 6.61 -8.90
CA VAL A 229 -10.17 7.56 -8.24
C VAL A 229 -10.48 7.07 -6.83
N ILE A 230 -10.39 7.96 -5.84
CA ILE A 230 -10.58 7.68 -4.42
C ILE A 230 -11.57 8.70 -3.85
N PRO A 231 -12.85 8.59 -4.22
CA PRO A 231 -13.90 9.51 -3.79
C PRO A 231 -14.33 9.27 -2.34
N GLY A 232 -14.95 10.28 -1.74
CA GLY A 232 -15.70 10.14 -0.50
C GLY A 232 -16.90 9.21 -0.62
N LYS A 233 -17.29 8.56 0.47
CA LYS A 233 -18.41 7.59 0.50
C LYS A 233 -19.76 8.22 0.16
N ASP A 234 -19.90 9.52 0.24
CA ASP A 234 -21.09 10.27 -0.22
C ASP A 234 -21.34 10.12 -1.74
N ARG A 235 -20.30 9.83 -2.52
CA ARG A 235 -20.40 9.55 -3.96
C ARG A 235 -20.73 8.10 -4.31
N LEU A 236 -20.67 7.19 -3.34
CA LEU A 236 -20.84 5.75 -3.57
C LEU A 236 -22.17 5.38 -4.24
N PRO A 237 -23.32 6.03 -3.96
CA PRO A 237 -24.58 5.74 -4.66
C PRO A 237 -24.48 5.92 -6.17
N ALA A 238 -23.82 6.96 -6.66
CA ALA A 238 -23.63 7.20 -8.10
C ALA A 238 -22.76 6.12 -8.76
N PHE A 239 -21.67 5.73 -8.10
CA PHE A 239 -20.80 4.66 -8.59
C PHE A 239 -21.49 3.29 -8.58
N ARG A 240 -22.37 3.03 -7.64
CA ARG A 240 -23.18 1.80 -7.63
C ARG A 240 -24.24 1.77 -8.73
N ALA A 241 -24.83 2.92 -9.06
CA ALA A 241 -25.84 3.04 -10.11
C ALA A 241 -25.23 2.87 -11.52
N ASN A 242 -24.06 3.46 -11.76
CA ASN A 242 -23.36 3.40 -13.05
C ASN A 242 -21.84 3.55 -12.82
N LEU A 243 -21.14 2.44 -12.57
CA LEU A 243 -19.70 2.46 -12.31
C LEU A 243 -18.91 3.07 -13.47
N GLU A 244 -19.20 2.65 -14.69
CA GLU A 244 -18.50 3.09 -15.91
C GLU A 244 -18.64 4.61 -16.10
N GLY A 245 -19.87 5.10 -16.10
CA GLY A 245 -20.16 6.52 -16.28
C GLY A 245 -19.59 7.37 -15.14
N ALA A 246 -19.81 6.97 -13.89
CA ALA A 246 -19.33 7.73 -12.73
C ALA A 246 -17.81 7.81 -12.66
N TYR A 247 -17.10 6.72 -13.01
CA TYR A 247 -15.64 6.70 -13.06
C TYR A 247 -15.13 7.62 -14.18
N THR A 248 -15.67 7.51 -15.38
CA THR A 248 -15.24 8.30 -16.54
C THR A 248 -15.51 9.79 -16.33
N GLU A 249 -16.71 10.13 -15.83
CA GLU A 249 -17.08 11.51 -15.51
C GLU A 249 -16.18 12.11 -14.43
N PHE A 250 -15.84 11.32 -13.40
CA PHE A 250 -14.90 11.75 -12.37
C PHE A 250 -13.53 12.12 -12.95
N VAL A 251 -12.98 11.28 -13.84
CA VAL A 251 -11.66 11.52 -14.45
C VAL A 251 -11.71 12.73 -15.41
N ARG A 252 -12.77 12.87 -16.23
CA ARG A 252 -12.95 14.04 -17.12
C ARG A 252 -12.99 15.37 -16.36
N ALA A 253 -13.56 15.35 -15.16
CA ALA A 253 -13.69 16.55 -14.33
C ALA A 253 -12.41 16.93 -13.58
N LEU A 254 -11.32 16.14 -13.68
CA LEU A 254 -10.04 16.46 -13.02
C LEU A 254 -9.40 17.70 -13.66
N PRO A 255 -9.04 18.74 -12.89
CA PRO A 255 -8.39 19.92 -13.42
C PRO A 255 -7.02 19.60 -14.08
N GLY A 256 -6.91 19.80 -15.39
CA GLY A 256 -5.73 19.39 -16.16
C GLY A 256 -5.51 17.88 -16.15
N GLY A 257 -6.60 17.12 -16.04
CA GLY A 257 -6.59 15.65 -16.06
C GLY A 257 -6.23 15.06 -17.42
N PRO A 258 -5.98 13.74 -17.46
CA PRO A 258 -5.68 13.06 -18.72
C PRO A 258 -6.92 12.95 -19.61
N ASP A 259 -6.71 12.93 -20.93
CA ASP A 259 -7.77 12.70 -21.90
C ASP A 259 -8.13 11.21 -21.94
N ILE A 260 -9.06 10.82 -21.06
CA ILE A 260 -9.48 9.43 -20.90
C ILE A 260 -10.29 8.92 -22.10
N ASP A 261 -10.87 9.83 -22.91
CA ASP A 261 -11.70 9.48 -24.05
C ASP A 261 -10.89 9.09 -25.29
N ALA A 262 -9.67 9.63 -25.39
CA ALA A 262 -8.71 9.26 -26.43
C ALA A 262 -7.90 7.99 -26.09
N ALA A 263 -8.06 7.45 -24.88
CA ALA A 263 -7.27 6.33 -24.38
C ALA A 263 -7.99 4.99 -24.54
N GLU A 264 -7.21 3.92 -24.66
CA GLU A 264 -7.70 2.54 -24.64
C GLU A 264 -7.67 1.98 -23.22
N ARG A 265 -8.83 1.68 -22.63
CA ARG A 265 -8.89 0.98 -21.35
C ARG A 265 -8.67 -0.52 -21.53
N ILE A 266 -7.60 -1.06 -20.96
CA ILE A 266 -7.19 -2.45 -21.15
C ILE A 266 -7.61 -3.38 -19.99
N THR A 267 -8.20 -2.85 -18.92
CA THR A 267 -8.70 -3.65 -17.80
C THR A 267 -10.12 -3.26 -17.42
N LYS A 268 -10.82 -4.16 -16.71
CA LYS A 268 -12.06 -3.80 -16.01
C LYS A 268 -11.74 -2.75 -14.94
N ILE A 269 -12.71 -1.89 -14.63
CA ILE A 269 -12.65 -1.00 -13.49
C ILE A 269 -12.76 -1.87 -12.22
N THR A 270 -11.71 -1.91 -11.43
CA THR A 270 -11.60 -2.73 -10.23
C THR A 270 -11.36 -1.84 -9.02
N GLY A 271 -11.90 -2.20 -7.85
CA GLY A 271 -11.71 -1.36 -6.67
C GLY A 271 -12.15 -2.02 -5.38
N THR A 272 -12.23 -1.20 -4.34
CA THR A 272 -12.70 -1.60 -3.03
C THR A 272 -13.61 -0.54 -2.44
N LEU A 273 -14.75 -0.98 -1.91
CA LEU A 273 -15.74 -0.10 -1.28
C LEU A 273 -15.44 0.17 0.18
N ASN A 274 -14.65 -0.69 0.80
CA ASN A 274 -14.26 -0.56 2.19
C ASN A 274 -12.81 -0.99 2.36
N TYR A 275 -11.98 -0.08 2.82
CA TYR A 275 -10.56 -0.31 3.09
C TYR A 275 -10.20 0.22 4.48
N PRO A 276 -10.57 -0.50 5.54
CA PRO A 276 -10.24 -0.09 6.91
C PRO A 276 -8.72 -0.13 7.10
N LEU A 277 -8.22 0.79 7.91
CA LEU A 277 -6.82 0.86 8.29
C LEU A 277 -6.59 0.02 9.55
N HIS A 278 -5.64 -0.90 9.49
CA HIS A 278 -5.28 -1.75 10.62
C HIS A 278 -3.94 -1.32 11.21
N SER A 279 -3.87 -1.34 12.53
CA SER A 279 -2.64 -1.15 13.28
C SER A 279 -2.48 -2.26 14.30
N ARG A 280 -1.33 -2.91 14.28
CA ARG A 280 -0.97 -4.00 15.20
C ARG A 280 0.38 -3.69 15.85
N ARG A 281 0.59 -4.23 17.05
CA ARG A 281 1.94 -4.28 17.59
C ARG A 281 2.78 -5.16 16.64
N PRO A 282 3.90 -4.68 16.09
CA PRO A 282 4.62 -5.40 15.04
C PRO A 282 5.45 -6.58 15.56
N GLY A 283 5.08 -7.18 16.69
CA GLY A 283 5.73 -8.39 17.21
C GLY A 283 5.25 -8.81 18.60
N ALA A 284 5.52 -10.09 18.88
CA ALA A 284 5.32 -10.80 20.16
C ALA A 284 6.49 -11.77 20.37
N PRO A 285 6.59 -12.48 21.51
CA PRO A 285 7.70 -13.43 21.73
C PRO A 285 7.76 -14.49 20.59
N GLY A 286 8.88 -14.52 19.85
CA GLY A 286 9.09 -15.38 18.69
C GLY A 286 8.30 -15.04 17.43
N VAL A 287 7.60 -13.89 17.38
CA VAL A 287 6.83 -13.43 16.22
C VAL A 287 7.18 -12.00 15.83
N ALA A 288 7.30 -11.72 14.54
CA ALA A 288 7.34 -10.37 13.98
C ALA A 288 6.26 -10.21 12.90
N LEU A 289 5.75 -8.98 12.74
CA LEU A 289 4.84 -8.61 11.66
C LEU A 289 5.48 -7.51 10.81
N ILE A 290 5.39 -7.62 9.48
CA ILE A 290 5.92 -6.63 8.52
C ILE A 290 4.88 -6.29 7.45
N GLY A 291 5.05 -5.15 6.81
CA GLY A 291 4.11 -4.67 5.78
C GLY A 291 2.68 -4.55 6.30
N ASP A 292 1.71 -4.90 5.46
CA ASP A 292 0.28 -4.79 5.79
C ASP A 292 -0.14 -5.70 6.96
N ALA A 293 0.64 -6.72 7.31
CA ALA A 293 0.38 -7.55 8.49
C ALA A 293 0.57 -6.77 9.81
N ALA A 294 1.50 -5.82 9.83
CA ALA A 294 1.72 -4.92 10.96
C ALA A 294 0.87 -3.65 10.86
N LEU A 295 0.85 -3.02 9.67
CA LEU A 295 0.32 -1.67 9.49
C LEU A 295 -0.20 -1.47 8.07
N THR A 296 -1.51 -1.24 7.90
CA THR A 296 -2.07 -0.88 6.61
C THR A 296 -2.07 0.64 6.42
N GLY A 297 -1.58 1.09 5.27
CA GLY A 297 -1.67 2.49 4.85
C GLY A 297 -2.93 2.76 4.05
N ASP A 298 -3.42 4.01 4.09
CA ASP A 298 -4.46 4.46 3.18
C ASP A 298 -3.89 4.46 1.74
N PRO A 299 -4.55 3.81 0.76
CA PRO A 299 -4.06 3.71 -0.62
C PRO A 299 -3.82 5.08 -1.26
N LEU A 300 -4.52 6.12 -0.82
CA LEU A 300 -4.34 7.49 -1.32
C LEU A 300 -2.92 8.04 -1.14
N TRP A 301 -2.17 7.56 -0.14
CA TRP A 301 -0.81 8.04 0.10
C TRP A 301 0.27 7.25 -0.65
N GLY A 302 -0.10 6.16 -1.33
CA GLY A 302 0.85 5.32 -2.07
C GLY A 302 1.94 4.67 -1.20
N VAL A 303 1.68 4.46 0.10
CA VAL A 303 2.72 4.17 1.11
C VAL A 303 3.00 2.70 1.33
N GLY A 304 2.07 1.81 0.94
CA GLY A 304 2.10 0.41 1.36
C GLY A 304 3.37 -0.34 0.94
N CYS A 305 3.85 -0.12 -0.29
CA CYS A 305 5.08 -0.75 -0.77
C CYS A 305 6.32 -0.26 -0.02
N GLY A 306 6.39 1.06 0.25
CA GLY A 306 7.50 1.65 1.00
C GLY A 306 7.54 1.14 2.44
N TRP A 307 6.40 1.06 3.12
CA TRP A 307 6.32 0.51 4.48
C TRP A 307 6.67 -0.97 4.52
N ALA A 308 6.28 -1.73 3.49
CA ALA A 308 6.64 -3.13 3.36
C ALA A 308 8.16 -3.34 3.28
N LEU A 309 8.83 -2.59 2.40
CA LEU A 309 10.28 -2.65 2.22
C LEU A 309 11.05 -2.18 3.46
N GLN A 310 10.67 -1.02 4.02
CA GLN A 310 11.34 -0.48 5.21
C GLN A 310 11.17 -1.39 6.43
N SER A 311 9.96 -1.94 6.66
CA SER A 311 9.74 -2.86 7.79
C SER A 311 10.52 -4.16 7.64
N ALA A 312 10.67 -4.67 6.43
CA ALA A 312 11.49 -5.84 6.13
C ALA A 312 12.98 -5.59 6.42
N GLN A 313 13.51 -4.44 5.98
CA GLN A 313 14.88 -4.04 6.26
C GLN A 313 15.13 -3.89 7.77
N TRP A 314 14.27 -3.15 8.46
CA TRP A 314 14.42 -2.94 9.91
C TRP A 314 14.33 -4.23 10.72
N LEU A 315 13.48 -5.18 10.29
CA LEU A 315 13.41 -6.51 10.88
C LEU A 315 14.73 -7.25 10.70
N ALA A 316 15.23 -7.34 9.46
CA ALA A 316 16.46 -8.06 9.16
C ALA A 316 17.67 -7.48 9.90
N GLU A 317 17.83 -6.16 9.94
CA GLU A 317 18.89 -5.47 10.68
C GLU A 317 18.83 -5.74 12.18
N ALA A 318 17.63 -5.75 12.77
CA ALA A 318 17.49 -5.96 14.20
C ALA A 318 17.64 -7.41 14.62
N THR A 319 17.17 -8.37 13.79
CA THR A 319 16.96 -9.75 14.26
C THR A 319 17.90 -10.80 13.67
N ALA A 320 18.61 -10.53 12.57
CA ALA A 320 19.37 -11.55 11.86
C ALA A 320 20.36 -12.33 12.76
N THR A 321 21.16 -11.64 13.56
CA THR A 321 22.13 -12.27 14.49
C THR A 321 21.43 -13.13 15.53
N ALA A 322 20.34 -12.63 16.13
CA ALA A 322 19.61 -13.36 17.15
C ALA A 322 18.82 -14.55 16.59
N ALA A 323 18.32 -14.43 15.35
CA ALA A 323 17.64 -15.52 14.66
C ALA A 323 18.56 -16.72 14.44
N THR A 324 19.87 -16.52 14.18
CA THR A 324 20.84 -17.63 14.07
C THR A 324 21.28 -18.20 15.44
N GLY A 325 20.69 -17.78 16.54
CA GLY A 325 21.02 -18.25 17.89
C GLY A 325 22.16 -17.49 18.56
N ARG A 326 22.67 -16.43 17.96
CA ARG A 326 23.75 -15.59 18.50
C ARG A 326 23.21 -14.28 19.07
N GLY A 327 22.64 -14.34 20.27
CA GLY A 327 22.09 -13.17 20.95
C GLY A 327 20.66 -13.36 21.43
N ASP A 328 20.11 -12.32 22.04
CA ASP A 328 18.78 -12.30 22.62
C ASP A 328 17.74 -11.85 21.58
N LEU A 329 16.86 -12.78 21.17
CA LEU A 329 15.83 -12.51 20.19
C LEU A 329 14.73 -11.58 20.72
N ASP A 330 14.44 -11.57 22.02
CA ASP A 330 13.42 -10.68 22.59
C ASP A 330 13.91 -9.23 22.63
N GLN A 331 15.19 -9.05 22.94
CA GLN A 331 15.82 -7.74 22.87
C GLN A 331 15.83 -7.23 21.41
N ALA A 332 16.17 -8.09 20.45
CA ALA A 332 16.17 -7.79 19.02
C ALA A 332 14.77 -7.42 18.51
N LEU A 333 13.74 -8.18 18.87
CA LEU A 333 12.35 -7.88 18.55
C LEU A 333 11.88 -6.58 19.20
N THR A 334 12.27 -6.29 20.43
CA THR A 334 11.98 -5.03 21.11
C THR A 334 12.59 -3.84 20.35
N ALA A 335 13.82 -3.98 19.87
CA ALA A 335 14.49 -2.96 19.05
C ALA A 335 13.76 -2.74 17.71
N TYR A 336 13.36 -3.83 17.03
CA TYR A 336 12.53 -3.78 15.82
C TYR A 336 11.21 -3.05 16.07
N ILE A 337 10.44 -3.47 17.09
CA ILE A 337 9.14 -2.87 17.45
C ILE A 337 9.28 -1.36 17.68
N ARG A 338 10.32 -0.96 18.40
CA ARG A 338 10.60 0.46 18.68
C ARG A 338 10.92 1.24 17.41
N ARG A 339 11.76 0.68 16.53
CA ARG A 339 12.12 1.31 15.24
C ARG A 339 10.91 1.45 14.33
N HIS A 340 10.11 0.39 14.17
CA HIS A 340 8.88 0.37 13.39
C HIS A 340 7.90 1.46 13.84
N ARG A 341 7.63 1.55 15.15
CA ARG A 341 6.71 2.56 15.70
C ARG A 341 7.24 3.99 15.54
N ARG A 342 8.53 4.22 15.70
CA ARG A 342 9.14 5.54 15.47
C ARG A 342 9.13 5.94 14.00
N GLY A 343 9.40 5.01 13.09
CA GLY A 343 9.48 5.28 11.66
C GLY A 343 8.11 5.49 11.01
N LEU A 344 7.09 4.75 11.42
CA LEU A 344 5.79 4.74 10.73
C LEU A 344 4.64 5.35 11.54
N GLY A 345 4.70 5.35 12.87
CA GLY A 345 3.56 5.73 13.71
C GLY A 345 3.05 7.16 13.49
N GLY A 346 3.94 8.12 13.32
CA GLY A 346 3.54 9.50 13.04
C GLY A 346 2.86 9.68 11.68
N HIS A 347 3.38 9.02 10.65
CA HIS A 347 2.75 9.02 9.32
C HIS A 347 1.39 8.31 9.33
N GLN A 348 1.29 7.19 10.06
CA GLN A 348 0.02 6.49 10.22
C GLN A 348 -1.02 7.36 10.92
N HIS A 349 -0.64 8.06 11.98
CA HIS A 349 -1.57 8.95 12.69
C HIS A 349 -2.20 9.98 11.74
N LEU A 350 -1.38 10.61 10.88
CA LEU A 350 -1.87 11.57 9.89
C LEU A 350 -2.74 10.89 8.82
N ALA A 351 -2.36 9.69 8.37
CA ALA A 351 -3.15 8.94 7.39
C ALA A 351 -4.52 8.54 7.94
N VAL A 352 -4.58 8.06 9.19
CA VAL A 352 -5.84 7.72 9.88
C VAL A 352 -6.73 8.94 10.07
N ASP A 353 -6.13 10.09 10.44
CA ASP A 353 -6.92 11.31 10.63
C ASP A 353 -7.51 11.82 9.29
N TYR A 354 -6.74 11.75 8.20
CA TYR A 354 -7.24 12.15 6.88
C TYR A 354 -8.20 11.12 6.26
N ALA A 355 -8.11 9.85 6.65
CA ALA A 355 -9.04 8.78 6.21
C ALA A 355 -10.50 9.01 6.66
N LYS A 356 -10.74 9.89 7.64
CA LYS A 356 -12.07 10.33 8.05
C LYS A 356 -12.84 11.13 6.98
N GLY A 357 -12.27 11.32 5.78
CA GLY A 357 -12.93 12.04 4.69
C GLY A 357 -13.12 13.55 4.94
N ARG A 358 -12.34 14.13 5.84
CA ARG A 358 -12.38 15.54 6.18
C ARG A 358 -11.66 16.42 5.16
N PRO A 359 -12.01 17.72 5.05
CA PRO A 359 -11.18 18.68 4.35
C PRO A 359 -9.84 18.89 5.08
N PHE A 360 -8.88 19.54 4.42
CA PHE A 360 -7.61 19.90 5.03
C PHE A 360 -7.79 20.73 6.31
N ASN A 361 -7.06 20.33 7.36
CA ASN A 361 -7.00 21.09 8.61
C ASN A 361 -6.16 22.39 8.43
N PRO A 362 -6.13 23.31 9.41
CA PRO A 362 -5.41 24.59 9.28
C PRO A 362 -3.92 24.42 8.95
N PHE A 363 -3.22 23.42 9.51
CA PHE A 363 -1.80 23.16 9.24
C PHE A 363 -1.59 22.62 7.83
N GLU A 364 -2.43 21.69 7.39
CA GLU A 364 -2.40 21.20 6.01
C GLU A 364 -2.67 22.31 5.02
N ARG A 365 -3.68 23.16 5.25
CA ARG A 365 -3.97 24.33 4.44
C ARG A 365 -2.78 25.28 4.36
N LEU A 366 -2.13 25.58 5.48
CA LEU A 366 -0.96 26.43 5.55
C LEU A 366 0.17 25.85 4.69
N MET A 367 0.49 24.58 4.86
CA MET A 367 1.61 23.94 4.19
C MET A 367 1.35 23.70 2.69
N PHE A 368 0.17 23.17 2.32
CA PHE A 368 -0.18 22.94 0.91
C PHE A 368 -0.30 24.25 0.12
N SER A 369 -0.89 25.29 0.70
CA SER A 369 -1.00 26.59 0.04
C SER A 369 0.36 27.26 -0.17
N ALA A 370 1.28 27.14 0.77
CA ALA A 370 2.64 27.63 0.61
C ALA A 370 3.42 26.83 -0.44
N ALA A 371 3.28 25.49 -0.42
CA ALA A 371 3.95 24.63 -1.38
C ALA A 371 3.51 24.87 -2.84
N ALA A 372 2.24 25.23 -3.06
CA ALA A 372 1.75 25.59 -4.40
C ALA A 372 2.25 26.97 -4.91
N ARG A 373 2.97 27.75 -4.10
CA ARG A 373 3.36 29.13 -4.39
C ARG A 373 4.85 29.42 -4.25
N ASP A 374 5.59 28.51 -3.63
CA ASP A 374 7.00 28.69 -3.29
C ASP A 374 7.78 27.41 -3.51
N GLU A 375 8.89 27.52 -4.22
CA GLU A 375 9.74 26.38 -4.61
C GLU A 375 10.35 25.64 -3.39
N ALA A 376 10.82 26.39 -2.39
CA ALA A 376 11.42 25.79 -1.19
C ALA A 376 10.37 25.02 -0.39
N MET A 377 9.14 25.55 -0.31
CA MET A 377 8.02 24.88 0.33
C MET A 377 7.53 23.68 -0.49
N ALA A 378 7.55 23.74 -1.83
CA ALA A 378 7.26 22.60 -2.70
C ALA A 378 8.25 21.46 -2.47
N ARG A 379 9.56 21.76 -2.39
CA ARG A 379 10.60 20.77 -2.06
C ARG A 379 10.43 20.19 -0.66
N HIS A 380 10.10 21.01 0.32
CA HIS A 380 9.84 20.56 1.69
C HIS A 380 8.63 19.61 1.76
N MET A 381 7.57 19.93 1.03
CA MET A 381 6.40 19.06 0.87
C MET A 381 6.78 17.75 0.16
N HIS A 382 7.61 17.81 -0.88
CA HIS A 382 8.08 16.61 -1.59
C HIS A 382 8.86 15.68 -0.66
N LEU A 383 9.77 16.21 0.16
CA LEU A 383 10.51 15.41 1.16
C LEU A 383 9.57 14.67 2.12
N PHE A 384 8.51 15.33 2.55
CA PHE A 384 7.52 14.73 3.44
C PHE A 384 6.65 13.68 2.72
N ALA A 385 6.11 14.00 1.56
CA ALA A 385 5.28 13.08 0.77
C ALA A 385 6.08 11.85 0.30
N SER A 386 7.38 12.03 0.02
CA SER A 386 8.33 10.97 -0.32
C SER A 386 8.84 10.17 0.91
N ARG A 387 8.44 10.57 2.13
CA ARG A 387 8.84 9.97 3.42
C ARG A 387 10.33 10.01 3.71
N LEU A 388 11.01 10.99 3.16
CA LEU A 388 12.40 11.28 3.46
C LEU A 388 12.55 12.08 4.76
N ILE A 389 11.48 12.75 5.19
CA ILE A 389 11.36 13.38 6.51
C ILE A 389 10.06 12.96 7.21
N GLY A 390 10.11 12.89 8.54
CA GLY A 390 8.93 12.59 9.36
C GLY A 390 8.06 13.81 9.66
N PRO A 391 6.85 13.61 10.24
CA PRO A 391 5.90 14.68 10.53
C PRO A 391 6.44 15.81 11.41
N LEU A 392 7.24 15.49 12.42
CA LEU A 392 7.83 16.49 13.31
C LEU A 392 8.82 17.41 12.58
N ARG A 393 9.58 16.87 11.62
CA ARG A 393 10.49 17.67 10.80
C ARG A 393 9.72 18.47 9.74
N PHE A 394 8.63 17.91 9.22
CA PHE A 394 7.75 18.59 8.29
C PHE A 394 7.06 19.81 8.92
N LEU A 395 6.56 19.70 10.15
CA LEU A 395 5.85 20.73 10.90
C LEU A 395 6.77 21.49 11.89
N ASN A 396 8.07 21.57 11.61
CA ASN A 396 8.97 22.31 12.48
C ASN A 396 8.68 23.84 12.46
N PRO A 397 9.05 24.58 13.53
CA PRO A 397 8.73 26.02 13.63
C PRO A 397 9.24 26.87 12.45
N VAL A 398 10.39 26.54 11.88
CA VAL A 398 10.98 27.27 10.74
C VAL A 398 10.11 27.07 9.50
N ALA A 399 9.72 25.82 9.19
CA ALA A 399 8.85 25.53 8.06
C ALA A 399 7.47 26.20 8.21
N LEU A 400 6.90 26.20 9.42
CA LEU A 400 5.62 26.89 9.69
C LEU A 400 5.73 28.41 9.53
N ALA A 401 6.82 29.02 10.02
CA ALA A 401 7.07 30.44 9.84
C ALA A 401 7.25 30.80 8.35
N GLN A 402 8.04 30.01 7.62
CA GLN A 402 8.24 30.19 6.18
C GLN A 402 6.92 30.06 5.41
N ALA A 403 6.13 29.03 5.69
CA ALA A 403 4.81 28.86 5.09
C ALA A 403 3.87 30.04 5.37
N SER A 404 3.92 30.59 6.59
CA SER A 404 3.15 31.76 6.98
C SER A 404 3.58 33.01 6.18
N VAL A 405 4.89 33.24 6.05
CA VAL A 405 5.42 34.36 5.26
C VAL A 405 5.01 34.26 3.79
N VAL A 406 5.14 33.06 3.19
CA VAL A 406 4.72 32.83 1.80
C VAL A 406 3.25 33.16 1.62
N ASN A 407 2.38 32.66 2.51
CA ASN A 407 0.94 32.92 2.41
C ASN A 407 0.57 34.39 2.68
N LEU A 408 1.32 35.10 3.51
CA LEU A 408 1.14 36.54 3.71
C LEU A 408 1.48 37.36 2.47
N ARG A 409 2.58 37.01 1.77
CA ARG A 409 3.00 37.69 0.51
C ARG A 409 2.00 37.47 -0.63
N HIS A 410 1.26 36.34 -0.61
CA HIS A 410 0.30 36.00 -1.65
C HIS A 410 -1.17 36.23 -1.19
N ARG A 411 -1.42 37.25 -0.36
CA ARG A 411 -2.77 37.71 0.03
C ARG A 411 -3.46 38.44 -1.12
N GLY A 412 -3.61 37.80 -2.29
CA GLY A 412 -4.47 38.27 -3.39
C GLY A 412 -5.88 37.65 -3.30
N PRO A 413 -6.83 38.07 -4.16
CA PRO A 413 -8.13 37.40 -4.23
C PRO A 413 -7.91 35.89 -4.37
N ARG A 414 -8.53 35.13 -3.47
CA ARG A 414 -8.46 33.66 -3.49
C ARG A 414 -8.90 33.19 -4.86
N ALA A 415 -8.08 32.40 -5.55
CA ALA A 415 -8.59 31.59 -6.64
C ALA A 415 -9.85 30.88 -6.13
N ALA A 416 -10.93 30.95 -6.89
CA ALA A 416 -12.14 30.21 -6.53
C ALA A 416 -11.75 28.77 -6.21
N PRO A 417 -12.27 28.16 -5.13
CA PRO A 417 -12.04 26.76 -4.90
C PRO A 417 -12.37 26.05 -6.22
N PRO A 418 -11.57 25.04 -6.65
CA PRO A 418 -11.94 24.27 -7.82
C PRO A 418 -13.39 23.88 -7.65
N ALA A 419 -14.20 24.11 -8.67
CA ALA A 419 -15.61 23.75 -8.62
C ALA A 419 -15.66 22.32 -8.09
N HIS A 420 -16.29 22.13 -6.94
CA HIS A 420 -16.47 20.78 -6.40
C HIS A 420 -16.98 19.94 -7.57
N LEU A 421 -16.31 18.80 -7.83
CA LEU A 421 -16.78 17.89 -8.85
C LEU A 421 -18.30 17.79 -8.69
N PRO A 422 -19.12 18.07 -9.72
CA PRO A 422 -20.56 18.19 -9.56
C PRO A 422 -21.06 16.98 -8.78
N ARG A 423 -21.76 17.23 -7.67
CA ARG A 423 -22.40 16.13 -6.94
C ARG A 423 -23.47 15.59 -7.85
N PRO A 424 -23.54 14.27 -8.11
CA PRO A 424 -24.64 13.72 -8.88
C PRO A 424 -25.94 14.15 -8.21
N THR A 425 -26.79 14.85 -8.95
CA THR A 425 -28.14 15.18 -8.51
C THR A 425 -28.82 13.86 -8.16
N PRO A 426 -29.43 13.69 -6.97
CA PRO A 426 -30.22 12.51 -6.70
C PRO A 426 -31.22 12.34 -7.85
N ALA A 427 -31.21 11.17 -8.49
CA ALA A 427 -32.21 10.88 -9.50
C ALA A 427 -33.57 11.17 -8.89
N THR A 428 -34.29 12.14 -9.43
CA THR A 428 -35.65 12.44 -9.03
C THR A 428 -36.41 11.13 -9.20
N THR A 429 -36.78 10.49 -8.11
CA THR A 429 -37.68 9.34 -8.16
C THR A 429 -38.95 9.80 -8.83
N ALA A 430 -39.11 9.44 -10.12
CA ALA A 430 -40.37 9.60 -10.79
C ALA A 430 -41.38 8.77 -9.99
N THR A 431 -42.25 9.46 -9.28
CA THR A 431 -43.42 8.89 -8.62
C THR A 431 -44.39 8.43 -9.73
N GLY A 432 -44.14 7.21 -10.22
CA GLY A 432 -45.14 6.46 -11.00
C GLY A 432 -46.13 5.83 -10.01
N PRO A 433 -47.43 5.73 -10.39
CA PRO A 433 -48.46 5.20 -9.52
C PRO A 433 -48.16 3.74 -9.15
N ALA A 434 -48.33 3.42 -7.88
CA ALA A 434 -48.13 2.09 -7.32
C ALA A 434 -49.03 1.04 -8.02
N PRO A 435 -48.51 -0.11 -8.47
CA PRO A 435 -49.33 -1.22 -8.87
C PRO A 435 -49.92 -1.93 -7.64
N HIS A 436 -51.21 -2.20 -7.70
CA HIS A 436 -51.98 -2.96 -6.71
C HIS A 436 -51.37 -4.34 -6.42
N PRO A 437 -51.47 -4.83 -5.19
CA PRO A 437 -50.97 -6.13 -4.82
C PRO A 437 -51.81 -7.25 -5.41
N ARG A 438 -51.22 -8.09 -6.25
CA ARG A 438 -51.79 -9.40 -6.61
C ARG A 438 -51.26 -10.42 -5.60
N THR A 439 -52.18 -10.91 -4.79
CA THR A 439 -52.05 -12.15 -4.02
C THR A 439 -51.79 -13.31 -4.98
N ALA A 440 -50.67 -13.99 -4.78
CA ALA A 440 -50.45 -15.34 -5.32
C ALA A 440 -49.83 -16.21 -4.28
N THR A 441 -50.59 -17.21 -3.94
CA THR A 441 -50.34 -18.38 -3.09
C THR A 441 -49.10 -19.16 -3.53
N LEU A 442 -48.30 -19.53 -2.54
CA LEU A 442 -47.22 -20.54 -2.68
C LEU A 442 -47.80 -21.94 -2.68
N PRO A 443 -47.20 -22.89 -3.39
CA PRO A 443 -47.16 -24.29 -2.93
C PRO A 443 -45.75 -24.69 -2.50
N ALA A 444 -45.71 -25.32 -1.33
CA ALA A 444 -44.57 -26.05 -0.85
C ALA A 444 -44.42 -27.34 -1.63
N THR A 445 -43.18 -27.71 -1.98
CA THR A 445 -42.78 -29.13 -1.99
C THR A 445 -41.24 -29.26 -1.88
N SER A 446 -40.85 -30.13 -1.01
CA SER A 446 -39.56 -30.73 -0.75
C SER A 446 -38.96 -31.48 -1.97
N GLN A 447 -37.63 -31.52 -2.08
CA GLN A 447 -36.89 -32.77 -1.93
C GLN A 447 -35.40 -32.62 -2.29
N ASN A 448 -34.59 -33.24 -1.44
CA ASN A 448 -33.21 -33.66 -1.65
C ASN A 448 -32.95 -34.26 -3.03
N GLU A 449 -31.77 -33.98 -3.57
CA GLU A 449 -30.99 -35.05 -4.22
C GLU A 449 -29.49 -34.68 -4.23
N ARG A 450 -28.72 -35.58 -3.65
CA ARG A 450 -27.26 -35.70 -3.76
C ARG A 450 -26.94 -36.31 -5.12
N LEU A 451 -25.88 -35.87 -5.71
CA LEU A 451 -25.06 -36.71 -6.61
C LEU A 451 -23.62 -36.24 -6.63
N THR A 452 -22.73 -37.06 -6.18
CA THR A 452 -21.34 -37.27 -6.57
C THR A 452 -21.27 -38.14 -7.82
N PRO A 453 -20.22 -38.21 -8.59
CA PRO A 453 -18.83 -38.41 -8.21
C PRO A 453 -17.88 -37.31 -8.56
#